data_640f36c888281ccef3e0cc6c22c79c18
#
_entry.id   640f36c888281ccef3e0cc6c22c79c18
#
_cell.length_a   1.000
_cell.length_b   1.000
_cell.length_c   1.000
_cell.angle_alpha   90.00
_cell.angle_beta   90.00
_cell.angle_gamma   90.00
#
_symmetry.space_group_name_H-M   'P 1'
#
loop_
_entity.id
_entity.type
_entity.pdbx_description
1 polymer ?
#
loop_
_entity_poly.entity_id
_entity_poly.type
_entity_poly.pdbx_seq_one_letter_code
_entity_poly.pdbx_strand_id
1 'polypeptide(L)'
;AIMKLYPKTKLTIGPAIEDGFYYDLDTAESFTEDVLPKIEKEMKNIISHNEKFVRREVSKAEALEMFKDNEYKTELINELPENEVISVYYLGDDFVDLCRGPHVESTGKLQNFGYKLAKINGAYWRGNEKNKMLQRIYAYAFKDKKQLADYLNMLEEAKKRDHRKLGKEQELFFFDETAPGMAYWLPKGFTILNTLINFWREEHQKRGYQEFSGPQLNSSILWKTSGHWDHYKEDMYVLKDSDGKEQALKPMNCPNSIKVFASKMRSYKDLPLRFNDVDVIHRNEKSGQLNGLFRVRMFRQDDSHNYITEDQIGSEIKEIIKIADYIYGVFGLNYQLTLSTRPQDFMGEI
;
A
#
# COMPACT_ATOMS: atom_id res chain seq x y z
N ALA A 1 -3.72 -19.35 23.40
CA ALA A 1 -3.57 -18.26 24.40
C ALA A 1 -4.91 -17.58 24.66
N ILE A 2 -5.53 -16.98 23.63
CA ILE A 2 -6.79 -16.22 23.81
C ILE A 2 -7.90 -17.08 24.38
N MET A 3 -8.14 -18.28 23.85
CA MET A 3 -9.17 -19.20 24.35
C MET A 3 -8.95 -19.63 25.81
N LYS A 4 -7.68 -19.73 26.27
CA LYS A 4 -7.38 -20.02 27.69
C LYS A 4 -7.70 -18.84 28.61
N LEU A 5 -7.43 -17.60 28.15
CA LEU A 5 -7.68 -16.39 28.93
C LEU A 5 -9.13 -15.91 28.84
N TYR A 6 -9.75 -16.09 27.69
CA TYR A 6 -11.10 -15.61 27.35
C TYR A 6 -11.91 -16.71 26.66
N PRO A 7 -12.42 -17.73 27.41
CA PRO A 7 -13.06 -18.93 26.85
C PRO A 7 -14.32 -18.67 26.02
N LYS A 8 -14.96 -17.51 26.18
CA LYS A 8 -16.17 -17.12 25.42
C LYS A 8 -15.87 -16.48 24.07
N THR A 9 -14.59 -16.30 23.73
CA THR A 9 -14.18 -15.71 22.45
C THR A 9 -14.40 -16.71 21.31
N LYS A 10 -15.00 -16.27 20.22
CA LYS A 10 -15.09 -17.06 18.99
C LYS A 10 -13.96 -16.67 18.06
N LEU A 11 -13.19 -17.65 17.66
CA LEU A 11 -12.11 -17.49 16.68
C LEU A 11 -12.70 -17.48 15.28
N THR A 12 -12.26 -16.55 14.41
CA THR A 12 -12.74 -16.47 13.04
C THR A 12 -11.66 -16.84 12.02
N ILE A 13 -10.92 -15.88 11.51
CA ILE A 13 -9.82 -16.10 10.55
C ILE A 13 -8.53 -15.40 11.01
N GLY A 14 -7.39 -15.98 10.64
CA GLY A 14 -6.08 -15.46 11.01
C GLY A 14 -5.05 -15.67 9.91
N PRO A 15 -5.12 -14.95 8.76
CA PRO A 15 -4.16 -15.10 7.68
C PRO A 15 -2.80 -14.49 8.04
N ALA A 16 -1.76 -15.04 7.41
CA ALA A 16 -0.44 -14.42 7.39
C ALA A 16 -0.46 -13.16 6.50
N ILE A 17 0.33 -12.18 6.88
CA ILE A 17 0.62 -10.96 6.12
C ILE A 17 2.14 -10.78 6.03
N GLU A 18 2.61 -9.79 5.27
CA GLU A 18 4.03 -9.61 4.96
C GLU A 18 4.94 -9.59 6.19
N ASP A 19 4.55 -8.84 7.24
CA ASP A 19 5.37 -8.66 8.46
C ASP A 19 4.88 -9.50 9.64
N GLY A 20 3.98 -10.47 9.41
CA GLY A 20 3.43 -11.28 10.48
C GLY A 20 2.06 -11.88 10.18
N PHE A 21 1.09 -11.63 11.04
CA PHE A 21 -0.28 -12.11 10.88
C PHE A 21 -1.27 -11.23 11.61
N TYR A 22 -2.55 -11.42 11.34
CA TYR A 22 -3.61 -10.93 12.22
C TYR A 22 -4.58 -12.05 12.56
N TYR A 23 -5.40 -11.83 13.58
CA TYR A 23 -6.49 -12.72 13.91
C TYR A 23 -7.74 -11.93 14.27
N ASP A 24 -8.87 -12.29 13.66
CA ASP A 24 -10.17 -11.71 13.92
C ASP A 24 -10.89 -12.50 14.99
N LEU A 25 -11.45 -11.80 15.96
CA LEU A 25 -12.03 -12.36 17.17
C LEU A 25 -13.41 -11.75 17.42
N ASP A 26 -14.39 -12.60 17.69
CA ASP A 26 -15.65 -12.18 18.29
C ASP A 26 -15.56 -12.38 19.79
N THR A 27 -15.45 -11.27 20.52
CA THR A 27 -15.25 -11.27 21.96
C THR A 27 -16.46 -10.66 22.67
N ALA A 28 -16.79 -11.18 23.85
CA ALA A 28 -17.86 -10.61 24.69
C ALA A 28 -17.43 -9.24 25.28
N GLU A 29 -16.13 -9.02 25.46
CA GLU A 29 -15.54 -7.81 26.03
C GLU A 29 -14.69 -7.09 24.97
N SER A 30 -14.69 -5.76 25.01
CA SER A 30 -13.77 -4.99 24.17
C SER A 30 -12.35 -5.10 24.71
N PHE A 31 -11.44 -5.60 23.87
CA PHE A 31 -10.02 -5.63 24.18
C PHE A 31 -9.41 -4.26 23.92
N THR A 32 -8.59 -3.83 24.83
CA THR A 32 -7.70 -2.67 24.69
C THR A 32 -6.24 -3.17 24.65
N GLU A 33 -5.30 -2.34 24.27
CA GLU A 33 -3.90 -2.78 24.08
C GLU A 33 -3.24 -3.32 25.36
N ASP A 34 -3.79 -3.03 26.54
CA ASP A 34 -3.32 -3.55 27.84
C ASP A 34 -3.49 -5.06 27.99
N VAL A 35 -4.35 -5.70 27.19
CA VAL A 35 -4.48 -7.17 27.22
C VAL A 35 -3.37 -7.88 26.45
N LEU A 36 -2.71 -7.18 25.49
CA LEU A 36 -1.69 -7.79 24.63
C LEU A 36 -0.53 -8.42 25.43
N PRO A 37 0.05 -7.76 26.46
CA PRO A 37 1.10 -8.38 27.29
C PRO A 37 0.63 -9.66 28.01
N LYS A 38 -0.64 -9.74 28.40
CA LYS A 38 -1.20 -10.94 29.06
C LYS A 38 -1.30 -12.10 28.07
N ILE A 39 -1.75 -11.80 26.84
CA ILE A 39 -1.83 -12.80 25.77
C ILE A 39 -0.42 -13.28 25.39
N GLU A 40 0.55 -12.36 25.22
CA GLU A 40 1.94 -12.73 24.94
C GLU A 40 2.56 -13.62 26.04
N LYS A 41 2.24 -13.34 27.31
CA LYS A 41 2.69 -14.18 28.41
C LYS A 41 2.15 -15.59 28.30
N GLU A 42 0.85 -15.75 27.99
CA GLU A 42 0.24 -17.06 27.80
C GLU A 42 0.76 -17.75 26.52
N MET A 43 1.02 -17.01 25.45
CA MET A 43 1.70 -17.57 24.27
C MET A 43 3.06 -18.16 24.64
N LYS A 44 3.89 -17.43 25.40
CA LYS A 44 5.17 -17.93 25.91
C LYS A 44 5.02 -19.18 26.76
N ASN A 45 4.02 -19.22 27.60
CA ASN A 45 3.67 -20.39 28.43
C ASN A 45 3.37 -21.60 27.54
N ILE A 46 2.48 -21.48 26.55
CA ILE A 46 2.15 -22.56 25.61
C ILE A 46 3.41 -23.03 24.82
N ILE A 47 4.22 -22.08 24.34
CA ILE A 47 5.47 -22.40 23.63
C ILE A 47 6.42 -23.24 24.49
N SER A 48 6.50 -22.93 25.79
CA SER A 48 7.40 -23.65 26.72
C SER A 48 6.98 -25.09 26.99
N HIS A 49 5.70 -25.43 26.82
CA HIS A 49 5.20 -26.81 27.01
C HIS A 49 5.57 -27.75 25.85
N ASN A 50 6.02 -27.22 24.70
CA ASN A 50 6.44 -27.99 23.53
C ASN A 50 5.37 -28.99 23.04
N GLU A 51 4.11 -28.56 23.04
CA GLU A 51 2.98 -29.37 22.57
C GLU A 51 3.05 -29.59 21.06
N LYS A 52 2.66 -30.80 20.61
CA LYS A 52 2.66 -31.14 19.18
C LYS A 52 1.42 -30.59 18.48
N PHE A 53 1.62 -30.12 17.25
CA PHE A 53 0.52 -29.87 16.33
C PHE A 53 0.15 -31.18 15.61
N VAL A 54 -1.12 -31.56 15.66
CA VAL A 54 -1.62 -32.77 15.00
C VAL A 54 -2.65 -32.39 13.95
N ARG A 55 -2.32 -32.60 12.68
CA ARG A 55 -3.24 -32.39 11.55
C ARG A 55 -4.14 -33.61 11.39
N ARG A 56 -5.44 -33.38 11.23
CA ARG A 56 -6.43 -34.39 10.85
C ARG A 56 -7.28 -33.90 9.68
N GLU A 57 -7.62 -34.82 8.81
CA GLU A 57 -8.61 -34.60 7.76
C GLU A 57 -9.96 -35.10 8.26
N VAL A 58 -10.98 -34.31 8.06
CA VAL A 58 -12.33 -34.54 8.53
C VAL A 58 -13.33 -34.33 7.39
N SER A 59 -14.47 -35.01 7.47
CA SER A 59 -15.58 -34.76 6.56
C SER A 59 -16.24 -33.41 6.87
N LYS A 60 -17.00 -32.88 5.91
CA LYS A 60 -17.76 -31.62 6.09
C LYS A 60 -18.75 -31.75 7.26
N ALA A 61 -19.41 -32.90 7.39
CA ALA A 61 -20.35 -33.16 8.48
C ALA A 61 -19.65 -33.16 9.85
N GLU A 62 -18.49 -33.81 9.96
CA GLU A 62 -17.69 -33.79 11.20
C GLU A 62 -17.20 -32.39 11.53
N ALA A 63 -16.70 -31.64 10.54
CA ALA A 63 -16.28 -30.26 10.74
C ALA A 63 -17.42 -29.36 11.23
N LEU A 64 -18.60 -29.47 10.63
CA LEU A 64 -19.79 -28.72 11.06
C LEU A 64 -20.20 -29.06 12.50
N GLU A 65 -20.13 -30.32 12.89
CA GLU A 65 -20.44 -30.71 14.29
C GLU A 65 -19.36 -30.19 15.26
N MET A 66 -18.08 -30.23 14.88
CA MET A 66 -16.98 -29.72 15.71
C MET A 66 -17.08 -28.22 15.98
N PHE A 67 -17.54 -27.46 15.01
CA PHE A 67 -17.61 -25.99 15.08
C PHE A 67 -19.03 -25.44 15.17
N LYS A 68 -20.04 -26.25 15.54
CA LYS A 68 -21.46 -25.86 15.57
C LYS A 68 -21.77 -24.63 16.41
N ASP A 69 -20.98 -24.37 17.47
CA ASP A 69 -21.15 -23.22 18.36
C ASP A 69 -20.40 -21.96 17.86
N ASN A 70 -19.78 -22.03 16.68
CA ASN A 70 -19.04 -20.93 16.06
C ASN A 70 -19.59 -20.64 14.66
N GLU A 71 -20.50 -19.66 14.56
CA GLU A 71 -21.16 -19.27 13.30
C GLU A 71 -20.18 -18.91 12.19
N TYR A 72 -19.03 -18.31 12.51
CA TYR A 72 -18.02 -17.92 11.54
C TYR A 72 -17.33 -19.13 10.91
N LYS A 73 -16.98 -20.13 11.72
CA LYS A 73 -16.40 -21.39 11.23
C LYS A 73 -17.41 -22.20 10.43
N THR A 74 -18.66 -22.25 10.91
CA THR A 74 -19.75 -22.91 10.20
C THR A 74 -20.01 -22.28 8.84
N GLU A 75 -20.01 -20.94 8.75
CA GLU A 75 -20.13 -20.21 7.48
C GLU A 75 -18.98 -20.55 6.52
N LEU A 76 -17.73 -20.51 7.00
CA LEU A 76 -16.55 -20.85 6.20
C LEU A 76 -16.60 -22.29 5.68
N ILE A 77 -17.00 -23.26 6.52
CA ILE A 77 -17.10 -24.67 6.13
C ILE A 77 -18.20 -24.87 5.09
N ASN A 78 -19.35 -24.20 5.23
CA ASN A 78 -20.46 -24.32 4.29
C ASN A 78 -20.10 -23.83 2.88
N GLU A 79 -19.23 -22.82 2.77
CA GLU A 79 -18.77 -22.27 1.50
C GLU A 79 -17.74 -23.15 0.77
N LEU A 80 -17.11 -24.09 1.49
CA LEU A 80 -16.16 -25.01 0.86
C LEU A 80 -16.89 -25.94 -0.13
N PRO A 81 -16.29 -26.20 -1.31
CA PRO A 81 -16.81 -27.20 -2.24
C PRO A 81 -17.01 -28.56 -1.57
N GLU A 82 -18.01 -29.32 -2.02
CA GLU A 82 -18.33 -30.63 -1.43
C GLU A 82 -17.16 -31.64 -1.46
N ASN A 83 -16.27 -31.51 -2.43
CA ASN A 83 -15.13 -32.40 -2.62
C ASN A 83 -13.83 -31.84 -2.02
N GLU A 84 -13.86 -30.71 -1.32
CA GLU A 84 -12.65 -30.14 -0.73
C GLU A 84 -12.29 -30.90 0.56
N VAL A 85 -11.00 -31.24 0.69
CA VAL A 85 -10.47 -31.87 1.91
C VAL A 85 -10.40 -30.82 3.01
N ILE A 86 -11.18 -31.04 4.06
CA ILE A 86 -11.19 -30.16 5.23
C ILE A 86 -10.15 -30.68 6.23
N SER A 87 -9.24 -29.81 6.64
CA SER A 87 -8.25 -30.14 7.66
C SER A 87 -8.40 -29.28 8.91
N VAL A 88 -8.17 -29.92 10.03
CA VAL A 88 -8.13 -29.27 11.34
C VAL A 88 -6.80 -29.58 12.03
N TYR A 89 -6.35 -28.65 12.86
CA TYR A 89 -5.15 -28.83 13.65
C TYR A 89 -5.49 -28.80 15.14
N TYR A 90 -5.02 -29.85 15.83
CA TYR A 90 -5.07 -29.94 17.28
C TYR A 90 -3.78 -29.44 17.88
N LEU A 91 -3.90 -28.77 19.03
CA LEU A 91 -2.77 -28.42 19.89
C LEU A 91 -3.09 -28.86 21.32
N GLY A 92 -2.40 -29.93 21.77
CA GLY A 92 -2.80 -30.61 22.98
C GLY A 92 -4.17 -31.26 22.84
N ASP A 93 -4.82 -31.49 23.99
CA ASP A 93 -6.16 -32.09 24.03
C ASP A 93 -7.30 -31.05 24.03
N ASP A 94 -6.98 -29.77 24.30
CA ASP A 94 -7.97 -28.74 24.60
C ASP A 94 -8.22 -27.76 23.46
N PHE A 95 -7.41 -27.80 22.37
CA PHE A 95 -7.55 -26.81 21.30
C PHE A 95 -7.59 -27.46 19.93
N VAL A 96 -8.58 -27.05 19.13
CA VAL A 96 -8.69 -27.40 17.71
C VAL A 96 -9.10 -26.18 16.91
N ASP A 97 -8.51 -26.03 15.71
CA ASP A 97 -8.95 -25.00 14.78
C ASP A 97 -8.92 -25.48 13.32
N LEU A 98 -9.76 -24.84 12.50
CA LEU A 98 -9.83 -25.06 11.06
C LEU A 98 -8.63 -24.40 10.40
N CYS A 99 -7.76 -25.18 9.74
CA CYS A 99 -6.58 -24.64 9.07
C CYS A 99 -6.07 -25.57 7.97
N ARG A 100 -5.62 -24.98 6.86
CA ARG A 100 -4.99 -25.71 5.75
C ARG A 100 -3.53 -26.10 6.06
N GLY A 101 -2.90 -25.37 6.96
CA GLY A 101 -1.46 -25.54 7.26
C GLY A 101 -0.54 -25.00 6.15
N PRO A 102 0.73 -25.37 6.15
CA PRO A 102 1.38 -26.22 7.14
C PRO A 102 1.62 -25.51 8.48
N HIS A 103 1.81 -26.29 9.54
CA HIS A 103 2.27 -25.81 10.84
C HIS A 103 3.62 -26.43 11.20
N VAL A 104 4.31 -25.84 12.17
CA VAL A 104 5.50 -26.44 12.78
C VAL A 104 5.10 -27.72 13.54
N GLU A 105 6.05 -28.61 13.76
CA GLU A 105 5.80 -29.91 14.44
C GLU A 105 5.32 -29.73 15.88
N SER A 106 5.85 -28.72 16.58
CA SER A 106 5.48 -28.43 17.96
C SER A 106 5.68 -26.96 18.31
N THR A 107 5.02 -26.50 19.37
CA THR A 107 5.16 -25.14 19.88
C THR A 107 6.58 -24.80 20.30
N GLY A 108 7.36 -25.77 20.76
CA GLY A 108 8.79 -25.59 21.13
C GLY A 108 9.66 -25.10 19.99
N LYS A 109 9.31 -25.39 18.74
CA LYS A 109 10.03 -24.86 17.56
C LYS A 109 9.92 -23.33 17.46
N LEU A 110 8.94 -22.73 18.11
CA LEU A 110 8.72 -21.28 18.11
C LEU A 110 9.56 -20.51 19.13
N GLN A 111 10.34 -21.19 20.01
CA GLN A 111 11.12 -20.53 21.06
C GLN A 111 12.13 -19.50 20.56
N ASN A 112 12.69 -19.73 19.37
CA ASN A 112 13.67 -18.84 18.75
C ASN A 112 13.07 -17.81 17.80
N PHE A 113 11.79 -17.94 17.45
CA PHE A 113 11.10 -16.97 16.60
C PHE A 113 10.90 -15.64 17.34
N GLY A 114 11.00 -14.55 16.57
CA GLY A 114 10.63 -13.24 17.02
C GLY A 114 9.15 -12.98 16.74
N TYR A 115 8.34 -12.77 17.78
CA TYR A 115 6.94 -12.36 17.61
C TYR A 115 6.58 -11.30 18.64
N LYS A 116 5.64 -10.43 18.26
CA LYS A 116 5.08 -9.41 19.14
C LYS A 116 3.67 -9.07 18.71
N LEU A 117 2.73 -9.03 19.66
CA LEU A 117 1.41 -8.48 19.41
C LEU A 117 1.52 -6.95 19.28
N ALA A 118 0.95 -6.40 18.21
CA ALA A 118 1.22 -5.00 17.83
C ALA A 118 0.11 -4.06 18.25
N LYS A 119 -1.12 -4.34 17.83
CA LYS A 119 -2.28 -3.46 18.04
C LYS A 119 -3.59 -4.21 17.92
N ILE A 120 -4.65 -3.59 18.39
CA ILE A 120 -6.04 -4.06 18.25
C ILE A 120 -6.83 -3.02 17.48
N ASN A 121 -7.55 -3.44 16.44
CA ASN A 121 -8.45 -2.60 15.67
C ASN A 121 -9.80 -3.27 15.51
N GLY A 122 -10.86 -2.48 15.27
CA GLY A 122 -12.12 -3.00 14.77
C GLY A 122 -11.97 -3.45 13.32
N ALA A 123 -12.63 -4.54 12.94
CA ALA A 123 -12.71 -5.00 11.56
C ALA A 123 -14.08 -5.65 11.32
N TYR A 124 -14.78 -5.23 10.27
CA TYR A 124 -16.04 -5.89 9.92
C TYR A 124 -15.78 -7.29 9.34
N TRP A 125 -16.59 -8.26 9.76
CA TRP A 125 -16.53 -9.61 9.19
C TRP A 125 -16.57 -9.55 7.67
N ARG A 126 -15.58 -10.15 7.01
CA ARG A 126 -15.39 -10.14 5.54
C ARG A 126 -15.29 -8.74 4.92
N GLY A 127 -14.90 -7.75 5.68
CA GLY A 127 -14.76 -6.37 5.19
C GLY A 127 -16.08 -5.68 4.82
N ASN A 128 -17.21 -6.26 5.15
CA ASN A 128 -18.53 -5.70 4.86
C ASN A 128 -19.06 -4.97 6.10
N GLU A 129 -19.28 -3.66 5.99
CA GLU A 129 -19.78 -2.80 7.08
C GLU A 129 -21.17 -3.19 7.63
N LYS A 130 -21.94 -3.99 6.87
CA LYS A 130 -23.24 -4.52 7.31
C LYS A 130 -23.11 -5.72 8.26
N ASN A 131 -21.92 -6.35 8.28
CA ASN A 131 -21.64 -7.48 9.14
C ASN A 131 -21.19 -7.02 10.54
N LYS A 132 -21.13 -7.96 11.47
CA LYS A 132 -20.67 -7.69 12.83
C LYS A 132 -19.23 -7.16 12.84
N MET A 133 -18.99 -6.14 13.64
CA MET A 133 -17.64 -5.65 13.91
C MET A 133 -16.94 -6.59 14.88
N LEU A 134 -15.80 -7.10 14.47
CA LEU A 134 -14.91 -7.98 15.22
C LEU A 134 -13.70 -7.19 15.74
N GLN A 135 -12.96 -7.78 16.65
CA GLN A 135 -11.70 -7.24 17.11
C GLN A 135 -10.54 -7.95 16.41
N ARG A 136 -9.70 -7.20 15.70
CA ARG A 136 -8.55 -7.71 14.97
C ARG A 136 -7.27 -7.43 15.76
N ILE A 137 -6.61 -8.49 16.20
CA ILE A 137 -5.27 -8.39 16.79
C ILE A 137 -4.24 -8.58 15.69
N TYR A 138 -3.33 -7.62 15.54
CA TYR A 138 -2.18 -7.71 14.66
C TYR A 138 -0.96 -8.19 15.44
N ALA A 139 -0.15 -9.01 14.81
CA ALA A 139 1.10 -9.49 15.35
C ALA A 139 2.22 -9.40 14.32
N TYR A 140 3.39 -8.99 14.75
CA TYR A 140 4.62 -9.16 13.99
C TYR A 140 5.19 -10.54 14.25
N ALA A 141 5.74 -11.18 13.20
CA ALA A 141 6.37 -12.48 13.31
C ALA A 141 7.55 -12.61 12.33
N PHE A 142 8.71 -12.93 12.88
CA PHE A 142 9.97 -13.03 12.15
C PHE A 142 10.70 -14.32 12.49
N LYS A 143 11.60 -14.73 11.60
CA LYS A 143 12.36 -15.97 11.72
C LYS A 143 13.14 -16.07 13.03
N ASP A 144 13.59 -14.94 13.56
CA ASP A 144 14.31 -14.87 14.83
C ASP A 144 14.07 -13.55 15.57
N LYS A 145 14.51 -13.51 16.83
CA LYS A 145 14.33 -12.34 17.71
C LYS A 145 15.12 -11.11 17.26
N LYS A 146 16.24 -11.31 16.55
CA LYS A 146 17.06 -10.21 16.04
C LYS A 146 16.32 -9.48 14.92
N GLN A 147 15.79 -10.21 13.95
CA GLN A 147 14.98 -9.63 12.86
C GLN A 147 13.78 -8.85 13.41
N LEU A 148 13.08 -9.40 14.43
CA LEU A 148 12.01 -8.66 15.09
C LEU A 148 12.53 -7.37 15.74
N ALA A 149 13.64 -7.41 16.46
CA ALA A 149 14.22 -6.23 17.11
C ALA A 149 14.63 -5.17 16.08
N ASP A 150 15.27 -5.57 14.98
CA ASP A 150 15.66 -4.68 13.88
C ASP A 150 14.42 -4.04 13.24
N TYR A 151 13.35 -4.80 13.04
CA TYR A 151 12.09 -4.30 12.50
C TYR A 151 11.40 -3.30 13.45
N LEU A 152 11.34 -3.62 14.74
CA LEU A 152 10.77 -2.70 15.74
C LEU A 152 11.57 -1.39 15.86
N ASN A 153 12.90 -1.48 15.78
CA ASN A 153 13.77 -0.30 15.74
C ASN A 153 13.50 0.53 14.48
N MET A 154 13.34 -0.12 13.31
CA MET A 154 12.97 0.55 12.07
C MET A 154 11.64 1.30 12.21
N LEU A 155 10.62 0.68 12.82
CA LEU A 155 9.33 1.33 13.06
C LEU A 155 9.43 2.53 14.00
N GLU A 156 10.24 2.45 15.06
CA GLU A 156 10.47 3.58 15.97
C GLU A 156 11.21 4.73 15.27
N GLU A 157 12.22 4.42 14.46
CA GLU A 157 12.88 5.41 13.63
C GLU A 157 11.94 6.04 12.59
N ALA A 158 11.07 5.23 11.96
CA ALA A 158 10.06 5.73 11.04
C ALA A 158 9.09 6.71 11.72
N LYS A 159 8.66 6.42 12.96
CA LYS A 159 7.81 7.35 13.75
C LYS A 159 8.51 8.68 14.03
N LYS A 160 9.81 8.65 14.34
CA LYS A 160 10.60 9.88 14.58
C LYS A 160 10.71 10.72 13.31
N ARG A 161 10.76 10.08 12.14
CA ARG A 161 10.89 10.70 10.83
C ARG A 161 9.56 10.95 10.12
N ASP A 162 8.43 10.74 10.79
CA ASP A 162 7.11 10.99 10.20
C ASP A 162 7.02 12.45 9.74
N HIS A 163 6.87 12.64 8.43
CA HIS A 163 6.80 13.95 7.80
C HIS A 163 5.66 14.81 8.34
N ARG A 164 4.55 14.22 8.79
CA ARG A 164 3.42 14.95 9.40
C ARG A 164 3.81 15.57 10.74
N LYS A 165 4.58 14.81 11.54
CA LYS A 165 5.14 15.29 12.81
C LYS A 165 6.19 16.38 12.56
N LEU A 166 7.20 16.09 11.74
CA LEU A 166 8.27 17.02 11.42
C LEU A 166 7.74 18.28 10.72
N GLY A 167 6.78 18.12 9.80
CA GLY A 167 6.14 19.22 9.09
C GLY A 167 5.47 20.22 10.03
N LYS A 168 4.77 19.71 11.06
CA LYS A 168 4.15 20.54 12.08
C LYS A 168 5.18 21.19 13.03
N GLU A 169 6.12 20.39 13.56
CA GLU A 169 7.13 20.85 14.52
C GLU A 169 8.08 21.90 13.93
N GLN A 170 8.41 21.76 12.64
CA GLN A 170 9.33 22.66 11.93
C GLN A 170 8.61 23.75 11.13
N GLU A 171 7.29 23.79 11.17
CA GLU A 171 6.48 24.76 10.43
C GLU A 171 6.73 24.70 8.90
N LEU A 172 6.64 23.50 8.31
CA LEU A 172 6.94 23.30 6.90
C LEU A 172 5.68 23.38 6.02
N PHE A 173 4.60 22.76 6.45
CA PHE A 173 3.32 22.73 5.76
C PHE A 173 2.18 22.37 6.72
N PHE A 174 0.94 22.59 6.26
CA PHE A 174 -0.27 22.14 6.95
C PHE A 174 -1.37 21.79 5.95
N PHE A 175 -2.38 21.07 6.43
CA PHE A 175 -3.61 20.79 5.72
C PHE A 175 -4.77 21.50 6.39
N ASP A 176 -5.72 22.00 5.60
CA ASP A 176 -6.88 22.74 6.08
C ASP A 176 -8.14 22.27 5.36
N GLU A 177 -9.29 22.41 6.02
CA GLU A 177 -10.59 22.02 5.47
C GLU A 177 -11.02 22.81 4.22
N THR A 178 -10.45 24.00 4.03
CA THR A 178 -10.69 24.83 2.84
C THR A 178 -10.05 24.28 1.58
N ALA A 179 -9.04 23.38 1.70
CA ALA A 179 -8.41 22.69 0.59
C ALA A 179 -8.11 21.22 0.96
N PRO A 180 -9.14 20.38 1.08
CA PRO A 180 -8.99 19.02 1.60
C PRO A 180 -8.09 18.17 0.73
N GLY A 181 -7.01 17.63 1.34
CA GLY A 181 -6.01 16.82 0.67
C GLY A 181 -4.99 17.60 -0.17
N MET A 182 -4.94 18.93 -0.03
CA MET A 182 -3.95 19.80 -0.68
C MET A 182 -3.14 20.52 0.39
N ALA A 183 -1.82 20.43 0.32
CA ALA A 183 -0.94 21.02 1.32
C ALA A 183 -0.74 22.52 1.11
N TYR A 184 -0.85 23.29 2.18
CA TYR A 184 -0.36 24.67 2.25
C TYR A 184 1.12 24.64 2.67
N TRP A 185 1.99 25.11 1.81
CA TRP A 185 3.41 25.20 2.09
C TRP A 185 3.75 26.50 2.81
N LEU A 186 4.29 26.38 4.02
CA LEU A 186 4.80 27.51 4.78
C LEU A 186 6.17 27.96 4.24
N PRO A 187 6.66 29.18 4.56
CA PRO A 187 7.89 29.71 3.96
C PRO A 187 9.10 28.78 4.05
N LYS A 188 9.33 28.15 5.20
CA LYS A 188 10.44 27.18 5.38
C LYS A 188 10.28 25.97 4.48
N GLY A 189 9.07 25.37 4.47
CA GLY A 189 8.78 24.21 3.65
C GLY A 189 8.82 24.53 2.17
N PHE A 190 8.34 25.71 1.77
CA PHE A 190 8.41 26.15 0.38
C PHE A 190 9.86 26.38 -0.10
N THR A 191 10.73 26.83 0.80
CA THR A 191 12.18 26.92 0.52
C THR A 191 12.77 25.53 0.25
N ILE A 192 12.45 24.53 1.07
CA ILE A 192 12.89 23.13 0.87
C ILE A 192 12.37 22.60 -0.47
N LEU A 193 11.08 22.77 -0.75
CA LEU A 193 10.46 22.35 -2.00
C LEU A 193 11.17 22.95 -3.23
N ASN A 194 11.39 24.26 -3.22
CA ASN A 194 12.08 24.93 -4.32
C ASN A 194 13.56 24.51 -4.45
N THR A 195 14.24 24.23 -3.37
CA THR A 195 15.60 23.70 -3.38
C THR A 195 15.65 22.32 -4.07
N LEU A 196 14.69 21.43 -3.74
CA LEU A 196 14.58 20.13 -4.40
C LEU A 196 14.24 20.25 -5.89
N ILE A 197 13.32 21.15 -6.25
CA ILE A 197 12.94 21.41 -7.64
C ILE A 197 14.15 21.96 -8.43
N ASN A 198 14.91 22.89 -7.87
CA ASN A 198 16.08 23.44 -8.54
C ASN A 198 17.20 22.41 -8.71
N PHE A 199 17.44 21.58 -7.69
CA PHE A 199 18.35 20.45 -7.80
C PHE A 199 17.95 19.51 -8.94
N TRP A 200 16.68 19.14 -9.02
CA TRP A 200 16.14 18.31 -10.09
C TRP A 200 16.30 18.97 -11.47
N ARG A 201 16.01 20.26 -11.61
CA ARG A 201 16.18 21.02 -12.85
C ARG A 201 17.63 21.01 -13.34
N GLU A 202 18.57 21.29 -12.43
CA GLU A 202 20.00 21.30 -12.76
C GLU A 202 20.47 19.93 -13.25
N GLU A 203 20.04 18.85 -12.60
CA GLU A 203 20.43 17.50 -12.98
C GLU A 203 19.83 17.06 -14.32
N HIS A 204 18.61 17.47 -14.63
CA HIS A 204 17.97 17.20 -15.92
C HIS A 204 18.60 18.03 -17.03
N GLN A 205 18.88 19.31 -16.79
CA GLN A 205 19.53 20.18 -17.75
C GLN A 205 20.94 19.67 -18.15
N LYS A 206 21.74 19.20 -17.21
CA LYS A 206 23.05 18.57 -17.46
C LYS A 206 22.96 17.36 -18.39
N ARG A 207 21.80 16.68 -18.41
CA ARG A 207 21.54 15.49 -19.22
C ARG A 207 20.76 15.77 -20.50
N GLY A 208 20.60 17.04 -20.85
CA GLY A 208 20.00 17.49 -22.12
C GLY A 208 18.46 17.47 -22.10
N TYR A 209 17.84 17.46 -20.95
CA TYR A 209 16.39 17.64 -20.86
C TYR A 209 16.01 19.11 -21.05
N GLN A 210 14.88 19.32 -21.70
CA GLN A 210 14.29 20.64 -21.96
C GLN A 210 13.00 20.76 -21.14
N GLU A 211 12.98 21.67 -20.14
CA GLU A 211 11.81 21.90 -19.32
C GLU A 211 10.74 22.65 -20.12
N PHE A 212 9.50 22.21 -19.98
CA PHE A 212 8.32 22.89 -20.50
C PHE A 212 7.27 23.05 -19.39
N SER A 213 6.26 23.84 -19.66
CA SER A 213 5.08 23.96 -18.80
C SER A 213 3.81 23.95 -19.65
N GLY A 214 2.80 23.23 -19.20
CA GLY A 214 1.52 23.08 -19.87
C GLY A 214 0.35 23.69 -19.09
N PRO A 215 -0.80 23.95 -19.75
CA PRO A 215 -2.00 24.46 -19.11
C PRO A 215 -2.47 23.53 -17.98
N GLN A 216 -2.92 24.10 -16.87
CA GLN A 216 -3.51 23.34 -15.75
C GLN A 216 -4.91 22.82 -16.08
N LEU A 217 -5.71 23.64 -16.72
CA LEU A 217 -7.07 23.34 -17.14
C LEU A 217 -7.10 23.07 -18.64
N ASN A 218 -7.56 21.89 -19.04
CA ASN A 218 -7.62 21.47 -20.43
C ASN A 218 -9.02 21.02 -20.81
N SER A 219 -9.40 21.21 -22.07
CA SER A 219 -10.63 20.69 -22.64
C SER A 219 -10.72 19.17 -22.54
N SER A 220 -11.92 18.63 -22.34
CA SER A 220 -12.19 17.19 -22.35
C SER A 220 -11.72 16.47 -23.61
N ILE A 221 -11.57 17.22 -24.73
CA ILE A 221 -11.06 16.67 -26.01
C ILE A 221 -9.68 16.06 -25.82
N LEU A 222 -8.77 16.73 -25.06
CA LEU A 222 -7.44 16.21 -24.80
C LEU A 222 -7.47 14.86 -24.09
N TRP A 223 -8.33 14.77 -23.08
CA TRP A 223 -8.47 13.58 -22.24
C TRP A 223 -9.19 12.42 -22.96
N LYS A 224 -10.13 12.74 -23.84
CA LYS A 224 -10.79 11.75 -24.73
C LYS A 224 -9.80 11.19 -25.74
N THR A 225 -9.00 12.06 -26.37
CA THR A 225 -7.98 11.64 -27.33
C THR A 225 -6.91 10.74 -26.71
N SER A 226 -6.54 10.98 -25.46
CA SER A 226 -5.51 10.23 -24.75
C SER A 226 -6.05 9.03 -23.95
N GLY A 227 -7.37 8.74 -23.99
CA GLY A 227 -8.01 7.64 -23.30
C GLY A 227 -8.23 7.84 -21.79
N HIS A 228 -7.72 8.94 -21.21
CA HIS A 228 -7.91 9.21 -19.78
C HIS A 228 -9.38 9.41 -19.39
N TRP A 229 -10.20 9.93 -20.31
CA TRP A 229 -11.61 10.17 -20.06
C TRP A 229 -12.40 8.88 -19.78
N ASP A 230 -12.04 7.79 -20.43
CA ASP A 230 -12.75 6.53 -20.31
C ASP A 230 -12.25 5.66 -19.14
N HIS A 231 -10.95 5.77 -18.81
CA HIS A 231 -10.31 4.91 -17.82
C HIS A 231 -9.94 5.59 -16.50
N TYR A 232 -9.98 6.94 -16.44
CA TYR A 232 -9.47 7.70 -15.30
C TYR A 232 -10.37 8.86 -14.86
N LYS A 233 -11.58 8.98 -15.44
CA LYS A 233 -12.49 10.12 -15.20
C LYS A 233 -12.89 10.29 -13.73
N GLU A 234 -13.05 9.20 -13.00
CA GLU A 234 -13.44 9.22 -11.57
C GLU A 234 -12.39 9.92 -10.70
N ASP A 235 -11.13 9.83 -11.09
CA ASP A 235 -10.01 10.45 -10.39
C ASP A 235 -9.65 11.85 -10.93
N MET A 236 -10.48 12.43 -11.82
CA MET A 236 -10.27 13.75 -12.39
C MET A 236 -11.20 14.79 -11.77
N TYR A 237 -10.71 16.01 -11.60
CA TYR A 237 -11.55 17.17 -11.31
C TYR A 237 -12.14 17.71 -12.62
N VAL A 238 -13.38 17.36 -12.88
CA VAL A 238 -14.12 17.78 -14.08
C VAL A 238 -14.97 19.00 -13.78
N LEU A 239 -14.88 20.01 -14.66
CA LEU A 239 -15.55 21.29 -14.57
C LEU A 239 -16.35 21.53 -15.87
N LYS A 240 -17.33 22.42 -15.82
CA LYS A 240 -17.99 22.95 -17.02
C LYS A 240 -17.73 24.45 -17.11
N ASP A 241 -17.38 24.91 -18.30
CA ASP A 241 -17.26 26.35 -18.56
C ASP A 241 -18.63 27.02 -18.71
N SER A 242 -18.64 28.35 -18.97
CA SER A 242 -19.86 29.13 -19.16
C SER A 242 -20.73 28.66 -20.34
N ASP A 243 -20.11 27.98 -21.33
CA ASP A 243 -20.80 27.44 -22.49
C ASP A 243 -21.25 25.98 -22.28
N GLY A 244 -21.05 25.43 -21.07
CA GLY A 244 -21.39 24.06 -20.72
C GLY A 244 -20.40 23.02 -21.25
N LYS A 245 -19.25 23.39 -21.80
CA LYS A 245 -18.23 22.47 -22.29
C LYS A 245 -17.42 21.89 -21.14
N GLU A 246 -17.17 20.60 -21.18
CA GLU A 246 -16.40 19.91 -20.16
C GLU A 246 -14.90 20.20 -20.29
N GLN A 247 -14.29 20.49 -19.16
CA GLN A 247 -12.86 20.71 -18.97
C GLN A 247 -12.42 19.93 -17.74
N ALA A 248 -11.14 19.66 -17.61
CA ALA A 248 -10.60 19.04 -16.38
C ALA A 248 -9.24 19.61 -16.00
N LEU A 249 -8.99 19.70 -14.70
CA LEU A 249 -7.63 19.90 -14.19
C LEU A 249 -6.77 18.70 -14.59
N LYS A 250 -5.54 18.95 -15.01
CA LYS A 250 -4.66 17.86 -15.49
C LYS A 250 -4.30 16.90 -14.35
N PRO A 251 -4.59 15.59 -14.52
CA PRO A 251 -4.17 14.55 -13.59
C PRO A 251 -2.78 13.99 -13.93
N MET A 252 -2.29 14.27 -15.14
CA MET A 252 -1.03 13.81 -15.71
C MET A 252 -0.48 14.84 -16.70
N ASN A 253 0.84 14.85 -16.91
CA ASN A 253 1.52 15.77 -17.81
C ASN A 253 1.67 15.22 -19.25
N CYS A 254 1.62 13.90 -19.42
CA CYS A 254 1.86 13.22 -20.69
C CYS A 254 1.13 13.82 -21.90
N PRO A 255 -0.22 14.07 -21.85
CA PRO A 255 -0.92 14.63 -23.00
C PRO A 255 -0.44 16.04 -23.37
N ASN A 256 -0.05 16.87 -22.39
CA ASN A 256 0.49 18.20 -22.64
C ASN A 256 1.89 18.11 -23.27
N SER A 257 2.74 17.18 -22.83
CA SER A 257 4.03 16.90 -23.44
C SER A 257 3.89 16.54 -24.93
N ILE A 258 2.93 15.68 -25.26
CA ILE A 258 2.64 15.30 -26.66
C ILE A 258 2.21 16.53 -27.50
N LYS A 259 1.40 17.44 -26.91
CA LYS A 259 1.05 18.70 -27.60
C LYS A 259 2.27 19.58 -27.87
N VAL A 260 3.18 19.67 -26.89
CA VAL A 260 4.46 20.40 -27.07
C VAL A 260 5.32 19.73 -28.14
N PHE A 261 5.42 18.40 -28.15
CA PHE A 261 6.11 17.65 -29.17
C PHE A 261 5.53 17.94 -30.58
N ALA A 262 4.21 17.88 -30.70
CA ALA A 262 3.48 18.08 -31.96
C ALA A 262 3.36 19.56 -32.40
N SER A 263 3.86 20.53 -31.60
CA SER A 263 3.73 21.96 -31.91
C SER A 263 4.50 22.40 -33.14
N LYS A 264 5.48 21.61 -33.60
CA LYS A 264 6.24 21.81 -34.82
C LYS A 264 6.59 20.48 -35.49
N MET A 265 6.84 20.52 -36.80
CA MET A 265 7.35 19.37 -37.53
C MET A 265 8.74 18.98 -37.00
N ARG A 266 8.99 17.70 -36.79
CA ARG A 266 10.25 17.15 -36.29
C ARG A 266 10.75 16.05 -37.22
N SER A 267 12.05 15.89 -37.26
CA SER A 267 12.73 14.80 -37.96
C SER A 267 13.19 13.75 -36.98
N TYR A 268 13.37 12.52 -37.44
CA TYR A 268 14.04 11.47 -36.65
C TYR A 268 15.46 11.88 -36.20
N LYS A 269 16.08 12.83 -36.89
CA LYS A 269 17.40 13.40 -36.53
C LYS A 269 17.34 14.31 -35.29
N ASP A 270 16.14 14.75 -34.89
CA ASP A 270 15.93 15.54 -33.67
C ASP A 270 15.87 14.66 -32.40
N LEU A 271 15.85 13.33 -32.56
CA LEU A 271 15.75 12.36 -31.51
C LEU A 271 17.13 11.84 -31.06
N PRO A 272 17.35 11.54 -29.79
CA PRO A 272 16.35 11.56 -28.69
C PRO A 272 16.01 13.00 -28.30
N LEU A 273 14.71 13.26 -28.09
CA LEU A 273 14.25 14.53 -27.56
C LEU A 273 13.65 14.28 -26.16
N ARG A 274 14.26 14.93 -25.18
CA ARG A 274 13.89 14.71 -23.75
C ARG A 274 13.20 15.95 -23.22
N PHE A 275 11.93 15.82 -22.88
CA PHE A 275 11.18 16.87 -22.19
C PHE A 275 10.98 16.51 -20.75
N ASN A 276 10.99 17.52 -19.89
CA ASN A 276 10.66 17.39 -18.48
C ASN A 276 9.75 18.50 -18.01
N ASP A 277 9.00 18.26 -16.98
CA ASP A 277 8.16 19.25 -16.32
C ASP A 277 8.01 18.94 -14.82
N VAL A 278 7.71 20.00 -14.06
CA VAL A 278 7.44 19.93 -12.62
C VAL A 278 6.14 20.67 -12.30
N ASP A 279 5.24 20.65 -13.25
CA ASP A 279 3.94 21.30 -13.11
C ASP A 279 3.10 20.64 -12.04
N VAL A 280 2.17 21.42 -11.50
CA VAL A 280 1.18 20.92 -10.54
C VAL A 280 0.18 20.03 -11.28
N ILE A 281 -0.13 18.89 -10.70
CA ILE A 281 -1.21 18.00 -11.15
C ILE A 281 -2.22 17.78 -10.03
N HIS A 282 -3.44 17.42 -10.41
CA HIS A 282 -4.55 17.26 -9.50
C HIS A 282 -5.24 15.92 -9.71
N ARG A 283 -5.45 15.17 -8.63
CA ARG A 283 -6.20 13.91 -8.64
C ARG A 283 -7.29 13.94 -7.59
N ASN A 284 -8.49 13.55 -7.95
CA ASN A 284 -9.64 13.51 -7.04
C ASN A 284 -9.62 12.26 -6.16
N GLU A 285 -8.54 12.11 -5.39
CA GLU A 285 -8.35 10.97 -4.48
C GLU A 285 -9.48 10.89 -3.45
N LYS A 286 -9.94 9.67 -3.15
CA LYS A 286 -10.96 9.43 -2.12
C LYS A 286 -10.42 9.82 -0.74
N SER A 287 -11.27 10.47 0.08
CA SER A 287 -10.86 10.99 1.39
C SER A 287 -10.21 9.95 2.31
N GLY A 288 -10.71 8.71 2.30
CA GLY A 288 -10.15 7.61 3.10
C GLY A 288 -8.78 7.10 2.66
N GLN A 289 -8.28 7.56 1.51
CA GLN A 289 -6.97 7.17 0.97
C GLN A 289 -5.89 8.24 1.22
N LEU A 290 -6.29 9.45 1.64
CA LEU A 290 -5.34 10.54 1.86
C LEU A 290 -4.37 10.21 3.02
N ASN A 291 -3.07 10.48 2.81
CA ASN A 291 -2.04 10.16 3.79
C ASN A 291 -0.89 11.18 3.77
N GLY A 292 -1.04 12.24 4.56
CA GLY A 292 -0.04 13.31 4.66
C GLY A 292 0.39 13.80 3.27
N LEU A 293 1.70 13.89 3.00
CA LEU A 293 2.25 14.25 1.68
C LEU A 293 2.41 13.03 0.75
N PHE A 294 2.23 11.79 1.23
CA PHE A 294 2.38 10.59 0.41
C PHE A 294 1.20 10.36 -0.53
N ARG A 295 0.00 10.80 -0.15
CA ARG A 295 -1.17 10.71 -1.00
C ARG A 295 -2.05 11.94 -0.82
N VAL A 296 -2.02 12.80 -1.80
CA VAL A 296 -2.62 14.15 -1.82
C VAL A 296 -3.42 14.34 -3.10
N ARG A 297 -4.23 15.39 -3.13
CA ARG A 297 -5.04 15.77 -4.30
C ARG A 297 -4.35 16.78 -5.21
N MET A 298 -3.30 17.42 -4.74
CA MET A 298 -2.48 18.38 -5.51
C MET A 298 -1.01 18.13 -5.21
N PHE A 299 -0.21 17.88 -6.23
CA PHE A 299 1.21 17.58 -6.09
C PHE A 299 1.99 17.90 -7.37
N ARG A 300 3.29 17.77 -7.30
CA ARG A 300 4.23 17.87 -8.43
C ARG A 300 4.95 16.56 -8.58
N GLN A 301 5.31 16.24 -9.80
CA GLN A 301 6.20 15.11 -10.11
C GLN A 301 7.49 15.62 -10.71
N ASP A 302 8.55 14.86 -10.55
CA ASP A 302 9.78 14.95 -11.33
C ASP A 302 9.57 14.19 -12.65
N ASP A 303 8.73 14.72 -13.50
CA ASP A 303 8.19 14.04 -14.67
C ASP A 303 9.04 14.27 -15.92
N SER A 304 9.17 13.23 -16.75
CA SER A 304 9.89 13.36 -18.02
C SER A 304 9.26 12.51 -19.12
N HIS A 305 9.39 13.00 -20.36
CA HIS A 305 8.84 12.39 -21.56
C HIS A 305 9.94 12.35 -22.62
N ASN A 306 10.45 11.15 -22.90
CA ASN A 306 11.52 10.94 -23.87
C ASN A 306 10.93 10.46 -25.19
N TYR A 307 11.13 11.21 -26.25
CA TYR A 307 10.76 10.86 -27.63
C TYR A 307 11.98 10.27 -28.31
N ILE A 308 11.87 9.03 -28.75
CA ILE A 308 13.02 8.23 -29.19
C ILE A 308 12.69 7.36 -30.40
N THR A 309 13.70 6.87 -31.11
CA THR A 309 13.57 5.76 -32.04
C THR A 309 13.77 4.43 -31.36
N GLU A 310 13.35 3.31 -31.96
CA GLU A 310 13.47 1.97 -31.37
C GLU A 310 14.89 1.59 -30.97
N ASP A 311 15.87 1.93 -31.81
CA ASP A 311 17.29 1.66 -31.54
C ASP A 311 17.85 2.45 -30.35
N GLN A 312 17.19 3.54 -29.95
CA GLN A 312 17.58 4.37 -28.81
C GLN A 312 16.99 3.87 -27.47
N ILE A 313 16.02 2.93 -27.46
CA ILE A 313 15.34 2.45 -26.23
C ILE A 313 16.36 2.02 -25.16
N GLY A 314 17.31 1.17 -25.54
CA GLY A 314 18.26 0.60 -24.58
C GLY A 314 19.20 1.66 -23.96
N SER A 315 19.62 2.66 -24.72
CA SER A 315 20.44 3.76 -24.22
C SER A 315 19.66 4.69 -23.31
N GLU A 316 18.44 5.06 -23.67
CA GLU A 316 17.63 5.99 -22.90
C GLU A 316 17.16 5.37 -21.55
N ILE A 317 16.78 4.09 -21.52
CA ILE A 317 16.46 3.41 -20.26
C ILE A 317 17.68 3.39 -19.31
N LYS A 318 18.89 3.13 -19.84
CA LYS A 318 20.12 3.19 -19.03
C LYS A 318 20.37 4.57 -18.44
N GLU A 319 20.13 5.65 -19.22
CA GLU A 319 20.27 7.01 -18.72
C GLU A 319 19.22 7.34 -17.64
N ILE A 320 17.97 6.90 -17.79
CA ILE A 320 16.93 7.06 -16.75
C ILE A 320 17.33 6.33 -15.46
N ILE A 321 17.86 5.10 -15.56
CA ILE A 321 18.35 4.36 -14.39
C ILE A 321 19.50 5.10 -13.71
N LYS A 322 20.45 5.68 -14.47
CA LYS A 322 21.54 6.48 -13.90
C LYS A 322 21.05 7.73 -13.17
N ILE A 323 20.00 8.38 -13.67
CA ILE A 323 19.37 9.51 -12.98
C ILE A 323 18.77 9.04 -11.65
N ALA A 324 18.03 7.93 -11.68
CA ALA A 324 17.45 7.34 -10.49
C ALA A 324 18.53 6.96 -9.45
N ASP A 325 19.59 6.26 -9.87
CA ASP A 325 20.72 5.91 -9.01
C ASP A 325 21.34 7.13 -8.35
N TYR A 326 21.55 8.18 -9.13
CA TYR A 326 22.16 9.42 -8.62
C TYR A 326 21.24 10.12 -7.60
N ILE A 327 19.97 10.33 -7.94
CA ILE A 327 19.03 11.05 -7.09
C ILE A 327 18.78 10.26 -5.80
N TYR A 328 18.46 8.97 -5.89
CA TYR A 328 18.27 8.13 -4.69
C TYR A 328 19.54 8.04 -3.85
N GLY A 329 20.71 7.97 -4.49
CA GLY A 329 22.01 7.94 -3.81
C GLY A 329 22.28 9.22 -2.99
N VAL A 330 21.90 10.41 -3.49
CA VAL A 330 22.01 11.68 -2.73
C VAL A 330 21.22 11.63 -1.43
N PHE A 331 20.05 10.97 -1.43
CA PHE A 331 19.20 10.84 -0.24
C PHE A 331 19.50 9.58 0.58
N GLY A 332 20.47 8.75 0.19
CA GLY A 332 20.77 7.48 0.85
C GLY A 332 19.62 6.48 0.81
N LEU A 333 18.80 6.53 -0.23
CA LEU A 333 17.65 5.65 -0.42
C LEU A 333 18.04 4.46 -1.30
N ASN A 334 17.67 3.26 -0.86
CA ASN A 334 17.76 2.05 -1.65
C ASN A 334 16.45 1.85 -2.43
N TYR A 335 16.55 1.31 -3.64
CA TYR A 335 15.39 0.97 -4.45
C TYR A 335 15.58 -0.38 -5.15
N GLN A 336 14.49 -0.96 -5.62
CA GLN A 336 14.49 -2.19 -6.38
C GLN A 336 13.77 -1.96 -7.71
N LEU A 337 14.36 -2.43 -8.80
CA LEU A 337 13.76 -2.40 -10.12
C LEU A 337 12.96 -3.67 -10.36
N THR A 338 11.74 -3.50 -10.87
CA THR A 338 10.90 -4.60 -11.36
C THR A 338 10.44 -4.30 -12.77
N LEU A 339 10.42 -5.32 -13.62
CA LEU A 339 9.90 -5.19 -14.98
C LEU A 339 8.40 -5.50 -14.98
N SER A 340 7.60 -4.51 -15.33
CA SER A 340 6.17 -4.71 -15.57
C SER A 340 5.96 -5.25 -16.98
N THR A 341 5.24 -6.36 -17.11
CA THR A 341 4.85 -6.92 -18.41
C THR A 341 3.43 -6.52 -18.77
N ARG A 342 3.09 -6.62 -20.05
CA ARG A 342 1.75 -6.30 -20.54
C ARG A 342 0.73 -7.29 -19.95
N PRO A 343 -0.38 -6.81 -19.36
CA PRO A 343 -1.45 -7.69 -18.87
C PRO A 343 -2.23 -8.34 -20.03
N GLN A 344 -3.11 -9.27 -19.71
CA GLN A 344 -4.00 -9.89 -20.73
C GLN A 344 -5.00 -8.88 -21.30
N ASP A 345 -5.53 -8.00 -20.44
CA ASP A 345 -6.41 -6.89 -20.80
C ASP A 345 -5.59 -5.60 -20.91
N PHE A 346 -5.42 -5.08 -22.12
CA PHE A 346 -4.60 -3.90 -22.41
C PHE A 346 -5.23 -3.05 -23.51
N MET A 347 -4.91 -1.77 -23.52
CA MET A 347 -5.30 -0.84 -24.59
C MET A 347 -4.38 -0.99 -25.81
N GLY A 348 -4.99 -0.93 -27.00
CA GLY A 348 -4.27 -0.94 -28.27
C GLY A 348 -4.22 -2.32 -28.92
N GLU A 349 -3.58 -2.37 -30.09
CA GLU A 349 -3.34 -3.59 -30.88
C GLU A 349 -1.97 -4.21 -30.54
N ILE A 350 -1.82 -5.51 -30.90
CA ILE A 350 -0.55 -6.25 -30.66
C ILE A 350 0.49 -5.83 -31.69
#